data_4855b51244efb37e01d63a728bb67b7c
#
_entry.id   4855b51244efb37e01d63a728bb67b7c
#
_cell.length_a   1.000
_cell.length_b   1.000
_cell.length_c   1.000
_cell.angle_alpha   90.00
_cell.angle_beta   90.00
_cell.angle_gamma   90.00
#
_symmetry.space_group_name_H-M   'P 1'
#
loop_
_entity.id
_entity.type
_entity.pdbx_description
1 polymer ?
#
loop_
_entity_poly.entity_id
_entity_poly.type
_entity_poly.pdbx_seq_one_letter_code
_entity_poly.pdbx_strand_id
1 'polypeptide(L)'
;PNTIGVPDYRDAQREYLEIAVLVVTLRGTVKPASCSRLAELVHRAVPYPVLLLLVEGQTVALSLAHKRWAQNEASKVVLDGSLTLALLSHATANATATDAAARSEAEHAFVQSLSIAHQPQTSLHALYQGWMDCVQALQAARRTGNYRTTATPEQAAARRQALADCERLEGEISRLRAQGAKEKQMARQVEINLQLKALLAERQQIAQYL
;
A
#
# COMPACT_ATOMS: atom_id res chain seq x y z
N PRO A 1 -3.97 1.40 -29.18
CA PRO A 1 -3.49 1.91 -27.88
C PRO A 1 -3.89 3.37 -27.75
N ASN A 2 -4.52 3.73 -26.64
CA ASN A 2 -4.86 5.12 -26.36
C ASN A 2 -3.61 5.82 -25.84
N THR A 3 -3.08 6.77 -26.61
CA THR A 3 -1.92 7.57 -26.22
C THR A 3 -2.39 8.68 -25.28
N ILE A 4 -1.92 8.67 -24.02
CA ILE A 4 -2.26 9.70 -23.03
C ILE A 4 -1.34 10.92 -23.06
N GLY A 5 -0.37 10.95 -24.00
CA GLY A 5 0.57 12.05 -24.18
C GLY A 5 1.68 12.14 -23.13
N VAL A 6 1.82 11.15 -22.26
CA VAL A 6 2.90 11.06 -21.28
C VAL A 6 4.08 10.30 -21.90
N PRO A 7 5.31 10.85 -21.85
CA PRO A 7 6.49 10.20 -22.40
C PRO A 7 6.77 8.84 -21.77
N ASP A 8 7.29 7.90 -22.55
CA ASP A 8 7.85 6.65 -22.05
C ASP A 8 9.09 6.90 -21.17
N TYR A 9 9.53 5.85 -20.49
CA TYR A 9 10.72 5.90 -19.63
C TYR A 9 11.55 4.63 -19.80
N ARG A 10 12.85 4.81 -20.00
CA ARG A 10 13.81 3.70 -20.05
C ARG A 10 15.11 4.12 -19.37
N ASP A 11 15.61 3.28 -18.50
CA ASP A 11 16.96 3.35 -17.94
C ASP A 11 17.65 1.97 -18.01
N ALA A 12 18.81 1.84 -17.38
CA ALA A 12 19.56 0.58 -17.36
C ALA A 12 18.86 -0.58 -16.61
N GLN A 13 17.85 -0.28 -15.80
CA GLN A 13 17.20 -1.26 -14.93
C GLN A 13 15.69 -1.40 -15.21
N ARG A 14 15.05 -0.38 -15.80
CA ARG A 14 13.59 -0.28 -15.91
C ARG A 14 13.16 0.19 -17.29
N GLU A 15 11.98 -0.26 -17.67
CA GLU A 15 11.34 0.17 -18.91
C GLU A 15 9.83 0.35 -18.67
N TYR A 16 9.32 1.53 -19.03
CA TYR A 16 7.90 1.90 -18.95
C TYR A 16 7.47 2.44 -20.30
N LEU A 17 7.08 1.56 -21.23
CA LEU A 17 6.56 1.91 -22.55
C LEU A 17 5.04 2.03 -22.52
N GLU A 18 4.41 1.29 -21.64
CA GLU A 18 2.96 1.27 -21.42
C GLU A 18 2.64 0.93 -19.98
N ILE A 19 1.44 1.28 -19.54
CA ILE A 19 0.87 0.84 -18.27
C ILE A 19 -0.45 0.15 -18.59
N ALA A 20 -0.55 -1.13 -18.24
CA ALA A 20 -1.80 -1.86 -18.39
C ALA A 20 -2.73 -1.61 -17.21
N VAL A 21 -4.03 -1.42 -17.49
CA VAL A 21 -5.07 -1.43 -16.47
C VAL A 21 -5.79 -2.77 -16.55
N LEU A 22 -5.67 -3.57 -15.51
CA LEU A 22 -6.29 -4.89 -15.43
C LEU A 22 -7.38 -4.89 -14.37
N VAL A 23 -8.57 -5.34 -14.74
CA VAL A 23 -9.69 -5.56 -13.82
C VAL A 23 -9.95 -7.06 -13.71
N VAL A 24 -9.84 -7.59 -12.49
CA VAL A 24 -10.06 -9.02 -12.21
C VAL A 24 -11.22 -9.14 -11.22
N THR A 25 -12.32 -9.74 -11.67
CA THR A 25 -13.48 -10.03 -10.82
C THR A 25 -13.25 -11.34 -10.08
N LEU A 26 -13.27 -11.28 -8.76
CA LEU A 26 -13.10 -12.43 -7.88
C LEU A 26 -14.45 -13.12 -7.62
N ARG A 27 -14.44 -14.44 -7.56
CA ARG A 27 -15.62 -15.24 -7.22
C ARG A 27 -15.53 -15.74 -5.78
N GLY A 28 -16.60 -15.53 -5.01
CA GLY A 28 -16.65 -15.90 -3.59
C GLY A 28 -15.94 -14.88 -2.69
N THR A 29 -15.92 -15.15 -1.38
CA THR A 29 -15.33 -14.25 -0.39
C THR A 29 -13.82 -14.47 -0.28
N VAL A 30 -13.05 -13.45 -0.56
CA VAL A 30 -11.58 -13.49 -0.53
C VAL A 30 -11.05 -12.73 0.69
N LYS A 31 -10.23 -13.39 1.49
CA LYS A 31 -9.58 -12.75 2.65
C LYS A 31 -8.55 -11.71 2.17
N PRO A 32 -8.33 -10.59 2.91
CA PRO A 32 -7.34 -9.57 2.54
C PRO A 32 -5.94 -10.12 2.22
N ALA A 33 -5.45 -11.09 3.00
CA ALA A 33 -4.18 -11.76 2.74
C ALA A 33 -4.15 -12.51 1.40
N SER A 34 -5.28 -13.06 0.96
CA SER A 34 -5.40 -13.72 -0.35
C SER A 34 -5.42 -12.71 -1.50
N CYS A 35 -6.00 -11.51 -1.30
CA CYS A 35 -5.93 -10.43 -2.28
C CYS A 35 -4.48 -10.00 -2.54
N SER A 36 -3.67 -9.84 -1.50
CA SER A 36 -2.25 -9.49 -1.64
C SER A 36 -1.48 -10.54 -2.42
N ARG A 37 -1.71 -11.83 -2.11
CA ARG A 37 -1.06 -12.94 -2.82
C ARG A 37 -1.50 -13.04 -4.29
N LEU A 38 -2.79 -12.84 -4.57
CA LEU A 38 -3.29 -12.82 -5.95
C LEU A 38 -2.69 -11.64 -6.73
N ALA A 39 -2.65 -10.46 -6.13
CA ALA A 39 -2.03 -9.29 -6.74
C ALA A 39 -0.55 -9.56 -7.07
N GLU A 40 0.21 -10.16 -6.15
CA GLU A 40 1.60 -10.54 -6.37
C GLU A 40 1.75 -11.52 -7.54
N LEU A 41 0.90 -12.55 -7.62
CA LEU A 41 0.91 -13.51 -8.73
C LEU A 41 0.67 -12.83 -10.08
N VAL A 42 -0.32 -11.93 -10.16
CA VAL A 42 -0.61 -11.20 -11.40
C VAL A 42 0.56 -10.29 -11.77
N HIS A 43 1.10 -9.53 -10.79
CA HIS A 43 2.25 -8.67 -11.05
C HIS A 43 3.50 -9.46 -11.47
N ARG A 44 3.71 -10.67 -10.98
CA ARG A 44 4.83 -11.52 -11.41
C ARG A 44 4.63 -12.13 -12.80
N ALA A 45 3.38 -12.42 -13.17
CA ALA A 45 3.04 -13.02 -14.46
C ALA A 45 3.11 -12.02 -15.62
N VAL A 46 2.82 -10.75 -15.37
CA VAL A 46 2.79 -9.70 -16.39
C VAL A 46 4.13 -8.96 -16.41
N PRO A 47 4.85 -8.90 -17.52
CA PRO A 47 6.23 -8.34 -17.56
C PRO A 47 6.29 -6.81 -17.62
N TYR A 48 5.19 -6.10 -17.76
CA TYR A 48 5.12 -4.64 -17.80
C TYR A 48 4.35 -4.05 -16.61
N PRO A 49 4.43 -2.73 -16.34
CA PRO A 49 3.70 -2.09 -15.24
C PRO A 49 2.18 -2.27 -15.36
N VAL A 50 1.54 -2.62 -14.26
CA VAL A 50 0.10 -2.90 -14.20
C VAL A 50 -0.52 -2.08 -13.08
N LEU A 51 -1.61 -1.37 -13.37
CA LEU A 51 -2.59 -0.94 -12.39
C LEU A 51 -3.65 -2.04 -12.28
N LEU A 52 -3.60 -2.80 -11.19
CA LEU A 52 -4.47 -3.96 -10.99
C LEU A 52 -5.63 -3.61 -10.07
N LEU A 53 -6.84 -3.87 -10.54
CA LEU A 53 -8.07 -3.79 -9.76
C LEU A 53 -8.62 -5.22 -9.53
N LEU A 54 -8.65 -5.66 -8.27
CA LEU A 54 -9.33 -6.88 -7.86
C LEU A 54 -10.69 -6.50 -7.31
N VAL A 55 -11.76 -6.96 -7.95
CA VAL A 55 -13.14 -6.58 -7.60
C VAL A 55 -13.87 -7.77 -6.99
N GLU A 56 -14.38 -7.62 -5.79
CA GLU A 56 -15.19 -8.59 -5.07
C GLU A 56 -16.45 -7.93 -4.52
N GLY A 57 -17.59 -8.13 -5.17
CA GLY A 57 -18.82 -7.46 -4.79
C GLY A 57 -18.67 -5.93 -4.77
N GLN A 58 -18.78 -5.34 -3.59
CA GLN A 58 -18.59 -3.89 -3.38
C GLN A 58 -17.18 -3.52 -2.89
N THR A 59 -16.27 -4.48 -2.79
CA THR A 59 -14.89 -4.26 -2.38
C THR A 59 -14.00 -4.21 -3.61
N VAL A 60 -13.12 -3.23 -3.67
CA VAL A 60 -12.10 -3.08 -4.71
C VAL A 60 -10.73 -3.02 -4.06
N ALA A 61 -9.83 -3.90 -4.48
CA ALA A 61 -8.41 -3.78 -4.12
C ALA A 61 -7.65 -3.23 -5.33
N LEU A 62 -7.02 -2.07 -5.16
CA LEU A 62 -6.11 -1.48 -6.14
C LEU A 62 -4.69 -1.86 -5.77
N SER A 63 -3.94 -2.41 -6.73
CA SER A 63 -2.57 -2.85 -6.52
C SER A 63 -1.62 -2.35 -7.61
N LEU A 64 -0.42 -1.95 -7.18
CA LEU A 64 0.66 -1.42 -8.00
C LEU A 64 1.98 -2.04 -7.54
N ALA A 65 2.90 -2.29 -8.49
CA ALA A 65 4.24 -2.75 -8.20
C ALA A 65 5.21 -2.33 -9.31
N HIS A 66 6.33 -1.72 -8.93
CA HIS A 66 7.38 -1.41 -9.89
C HIS A 66 8.03 -2.66 -10.48
N LYS A 67 8.54 -2.52 -11.68
CA LYS A 67 9.23 -3.57 -12.44
C LYS A 67 10.66 -3.17 -12.73
N ARG A 68 11.56 -4.15 -12.75
CA ARG A 68 12.94 -3.99 -13.22
C ARG A 68 13.43 -5.24 -13.93
N TRP A 69 14.48 -5.09 -14.71
CA TRP A 69 15.18 -6.23 -15.30
C TRP A 69 15.83 -7.09 -14.21
N ALA A 70 15.79 -8.39 -14.38
CA ALA A 70 16.53 -9.31 -13.52
C ALA A 70 18.04 -9.17 -13.77
N GLN A 71 18.83 -9.16 -12.70
CA GLN A 71 20.28 -8.99 -12.81
C GLN A 71 20.98 -10.18 -13.49
N ASN A 72 20.42 -11.39 -13.36
CA ASN A 72 21.05 -12.63 -13.76
C ASN A 72 20.41 -13.31 -14.99
N GLU A 73 19.31 -12.78 -15.52
CA GLU A 73 18.59 -13.34 -16.66
C GLU A 73 18.21 -12.22 -17.63
N ALA A 74 18.85 -12.21 -18.79
CA ALA A 74 18.50 -11.26 -19.87
C ALA A 74 17.02 -11.44 -20.26
N SER A 75 16.30 -10.34 -20.43
CA SER A 75 14.87 -10.28 -20.79
C SER A 75 13.86 -10.70 -19.72
N LYS A 76 14.26 -11.13 -18.53
CA LYS A 76 13.32 -11.40 -17.44
C LYS A 76 13.04 -10.15 -16.63
N VAL A 77 11.75 -9.89 -16.39
CA VAL A 77 11.28 -8.79 -15.55
C VAL A 77 10.88 -9.31 -14.18
N VAL A 78 11.28 -8.61 -13.14
CA VAL A 78 10.97 -8.93 -11.74
C VAL A 78 10.36 -7.73 -11.04
N LEU A 79 9.71 -7.97 -9.90
CA LEU A 79 9.22 -6.88 -9.07
C LEU A 79 10.40 -6.09 -8.48
N ASP A 80 10.26 -4.78 -8.47
CA ASP A 80 11.22 -3.85 -7.88
C ASP A 80 10.65 -3.30 -6.56
N GLY A 81 11.04 -3.91 -5.47
CA GLY A 81 10.51 -3.59 -4.15
C GLY A 81 9.21 -4.31 -3.80
N SER A 82 8.50 -3.75 -2.82
CA SER A 82 7.26 -4.29 -2.29
C SER A 82 6.04 -3.88 -3.12
N LEU A 83 5.03 -4.74 -3.11
CA LEU A 83 3.71 -4.46 -3.63
C LEU A 83 3.04 -3.36 -2.82
N THR A 84 2.40 -2.41 -3.50
CA THR A 84 1.53 -1.40 -2.87
C THR A 84 0.07 -1.78 -3.12
N LEU A 85 -0.74 -1.83 -2.06
CA LEU A 85 -2.14 -2.28 -2.12
C LEU A 85 -3.05 -1.37 -1.30
N ALA A 86 -4.15 -0.95 -1.90
CA ALA A 86 -5.26 -0.25 -1.23
C ALA A 86 -6.53 -1.10 -1.33
N LEU A 87 -7.14 -1.44 -0.20
CA LEU A 87 -8.47 -2.04 -0.14
C LEU A 87 -9.50 -0.92 0.05
N LEU A 88 -10.42 -0.78 -0.89
CA LEU A 88 -11.55 0.14 -0.82
C LEU A 88 -12.79 -0.70 -0.53
N SER A 89 -13.45 -0.48 0.60
CA SER A 89 -14.65 -1.23 0.96
C SER A 89 -15.70 -0.31 1.54
N HIS A 90 -16.95 -0.47 1.11
CA HIS A 90 -18.06 0.16 1.79
C HIS A 90 -18.24 -0.45 3.18
N ALA A 91 -18.10 0.39 4.21
CA ALA A 91 -18.44 0.18 5.62
C ALA A 91 -18.06 -1.17 6.26
N THR A 92 -17.15 -1.15 7.23
CA THR A 92 -17.04 -2.23 8.21
C THR A 92 -18.13 -2.08 9.27
N ALA A 93 -18.87 -3.14 9.54
CA ALA A 93 -20.02 -3.17 10.45
C ALA A 93 -19.73 -2.76 11.91
N ASN A 94 -18.46 -2.57 12.29
CA ASN A 94 -18.02 -2.24 13.66
C ASN A 94 -17.36 -0.87 13.80
N ALA A 95 -17.40 0.00 12.75
CA ALA A 95 -16.83 1.35 12.87
C ALA A 95 -17.85 2.30 13.51
N THR A 96 -17.37 3.25 14.34
CA THR A 96 -18.21 4.36 14.79
C THR A 96 -18.63 5.22 13.61
N ALA A 97 -19.74 5.93 13.69
CA ALA A 97 -20.21 6.81 12.61
C ALA A 97 -19.16 7.87 12.21
N THR A 98 -18.39 8.37 13.19
CA THR A 98 -17.30 9.35 12.96
C THR A 98 -16.13 8.72 12.21
N ASP A 99 -15.71 7.50 12.61
CA ASP A 99 -14.62 6.79 11.94
C ASP A 99 -15.00 6.36 10.51
N ALA A 100 -16.26 5.99 10.30
CA ALA A 100 -16.80 5.66 8.99
C ALA A 100 -16.82 6.89 8.07
N ALA A 101 -17.21 8.06 8.58
CA ALA A 101 -17.24 9.31 7.83
C ALA A 101 -15.82 9.77 7.44
N ALA A 102 -14.87 9.79 8.38
CA ALA A 102 -13.47 10.17 8.11
C ALA A 102 -12.80 9.22 7.11
N ARG A 103 -13.11 7.93 7.20
CA ARG A 103 -12.60 6.92 6.26
C ARG A 103 -13.17 7.10 4.87
N SER A 104 -14.47 7.38 4.76
CA SER A 104 -15.14 7.69 3.50
C SER A 104 -14.56 8.94 2.85
N GLU A 105 -14.26 10.00 3.61
CA GLU A 105 -13.63 11.21 3.13
C GLU A 105 -12.22 10.95 2.59
N ALA A 106 -11.39 10.22 3.32
CA ALA A 106 -10.05 9.85 2.89
C ALA A 106 -10.06 8.97 1.62
N GLU A 107 -11.00 8.03 1.50
CA GLU A 107 -11.16 7.20 0.31
C GLU A 107 -11.68 8.02 -0.88
N HIS A 108 -12.57 8.98 -0.65
CA HIS A 108 -13.02 9.89 -1.69
C HIS A 108 -11.87 10.77 -2.20
N ALA A 109 -11.10 11.39 -1.30
CA ALA A 109 -9.93 12.19 -1.66
C ALA A 109 -8.88 11.35 -2.40
N PHE A 110 -8.67 10.11 -2.00
CA PHE A 110 -7.80 9.16 -2.69
C PHE A 110 -8.26 8.90 -4.12
N VAL A 111 -9.54 8.56 -4.34
CA VAL A 111 -10.08 8.32 -5.68
C VAL A 111 -9.94 9.56 -6.58
N GLN A 112 -10.21 10.74 -6.06
CA GLN A 112 -10.01 12.01 -6.77
C GLN A 112 -8.52 12.19 -7.16
N SER A 113 -7.60 11.85 -6.26
CA SER A 113 -6.17 11.99 -6.52
C SER A 113 -5.62 11.05 -7.59
N LEU A 114 -6.31 9.95 -7.93
CA LEU A 114 -5.89 9.01 -8.98
C LEU A 114 -6.05 9.56 -10.40
N SER A 115 -6.73 10.70 -10.59
CA SER A 115 -6.84 11.33 -11.90
C SER A 115 -5.46 11.55 -12.53
N ILE A 116 -5.31 11.20 -13.81
CA ILE A 116 -4.07 11.41 -14.58
C ILE A 116 -3.64 12.88 -14.54
N ALA A 117 -4.60 13.80 -14.55
CA ALA A 117 -4.32 15.23 -14.49
C ALA A 117 -3.62 15.68 -13.19
N HIS A 118 -3.76 14.91 -12.11
CA HIS A 118 -3.13 15.18 -10.82
C HIS A 118 -1.78 14.47 -10.64
N GLN A 119 -1.40 13.62 -11.60
CA GLN A 119 -0.14 12.86 -11.53
C GLN A 119 1.02 13.61 -12.21
N PRO A 120 2.27 13.31 -11.83
CA PRO A 120 3.43 13.75 -12.60
C PRO A 120 3.37 13.21 -14.03
N GLN A 121 3.49 14.08 -15.03
CA GLN A 121 3.40 13.73 -16.46
C GLN A 121 4.75 13.78 -17.18
N THR A 122 5.84 13.83 -16.43
CA THR A 122 7.20 13.87 -17.00
C THR A 122 7.61 12.56 -17.66
N SER A 123 7.08 11.44 -17.21
CA SER A 123 7.25 10.11 -17.79
C SER A 123 6.23 9.12 -17.25
N LEU A 124 6.03 7.98 -17.94
CA LEU A 124 5.16 6.89 -17.45
C LEU A 124 5.65 6.31 -16.11
N HIS A 125 6.96 6.30 -15.86
CA HIS A 125 7.49 5.90 -14.55
C HIS A 125 7.08 6.88 -13.44
N ALA A 126 7.19 8.19 -13.68
CA ALA A 126 6.80 9.22 -12.72
C ALA A 126 5.28 9.20 -12.45
N LEU A 127 4.46 9.02 -13.49
CA LEU A 127 3.01 8.86 -13.38
C LEU A 127 2.66 7.64 -12.51
N TYR A 128 3.30 6.50 -12.77
CA TYR A 128 3.08 5.27 -12.02
C TYR A 128 3.50 5.40 -10.55
N GLN A 129 4.64 6.06 -10.30
CA GLN A 129 5.09 6.39 -8.94
C GLN A 129 4.09 7.30 -8.23
N GLY A 130 3.51 8.30 -8.91
CA GLY A 130 2.48 9.16 -8.33
C GLY A 130 1.26 8.39 -7.85
N TRP A 131 0.79 7.40 -8.60
CA TRP A 131 -0.30 6.52 -8.14
C TRP A 131 0.12 5.68 -6.93
N MET A 132 1.35 5.18 -6.87
CA MET A 132 1.85 4.47 -5.68
C MET A 132 1.90 5.40 -4.47
N ASP A 133 2.30 6.65 -4.64
CA ASP A 133 2.33 7.64 -3.56
C ASP A 133 0.90 7.99 -3.07
N CYS A 134 -0.10 8.01 -3.96
CA CYS A 134 -1.51 8.14 -3.59
C CYS A 134 -1.98 6.96 -2.71
N VAL A 135 -1.61 5.72 -3.06
CA VAL A 135 -1.95 4.54 -2.24
C VAL A 135 -1.28 4.62 -0.87
N GLN A 136 -0.02 5.03 -0.81
CA GLN A 136 0.69 5.24 0.46
C GLN A 136 0.07 6.35 1.30
N ALA A 137 -0.41 7.43 0.66
CA ALA A 137 -1.15 8.48 1.34
C ALA A 137 -2.46 7.96 1.96
N LEU A 138 -3.18 7.05 1.27
CA LEU A 138 -4.36 6.40 1.85
C LEU A 138 -4.00 5.47 3.01
N GLN A 139 -2.90 4.72 2.92
CA GLN A 139 -2.42 3.88 4.02
C GLN A 139 -2.03 4.72 5.25
N ALA A 140 -1.40 5.90 5.03
CA ALA A 140 -1.11 6.87 6.07
C ALA A 140 -2.40 7.46 6.67
N ALA A 141 -3.35 7.87 5.82
CA ALA A 141 -4.63 8.43 6.24
C ALA A 141 -5.44 7.48 7.13
N ARG A 142 -5.37 6.18 6.89
CA ARG A 142 -6.01 5.16 7.73
C ARG A 142 -5.45 5.08 9.15
N ARG A 143 -4.25 5.60 9.38
CA ARG A 143 -3.58 5.66 10.68
C ARG A 143 -3.70 7.03 11.34
N THR A 144 -3.70 8.11 10.53
CA THR A 144 -3.69 9.50 11.00
C THR A 144 -5.06 10.18 10.94
N GLY A 145 -5.99 9.64 10.15
CA GLY A 145 -7.29 10.25 9.86
C GLY A 145 -7.27 11.30 8.76
N ASN A 146 -6.10 11.69 8.23
CA ASN A 146 -5.97 12.78 7.25
C ASN A 146 -5.30 12.30 5.95
N TYR A 147 -5.99 12.45 4.83
CA TYR A 147 -5.42 12.16 3.52
C TYR A 147 -4.57 13.33 3.02
N ARG A 148 -3.27 13.09 2.79
CA ARG A 148 -2.34 14.07 2.24
C ARG A 148 -1.35 13.39 1.30
N THR A 149 -1.22 13.90 0.09
CA THR A 149 -0.14 13.51 -0.83
C THR A 149 1.17 14.18 -0.42
N THR A 150 2.30 13.60 -0.78
CA THR A 150 3.62 14.20 -0.55
C THR A 150 3.97 15.15 -1.68
N ALA A 151 4.61 16.26 -1.36
CA ALA A 151 5.02 17.26 -2.35
C ALA A 151 6.41 16.99 -2.92
N THR A 152 7.26 16.26 -2.20
CA THR A 152 8.65 16.00 -2.62
C THR A 152 9.00 14.51 -2.55
N PRO A 153 9.99 14.06 -3.36
CA PRO A 153 10.47 12.67 -3.31
C PRO A 153 11.02 12.25 -1.94
N GLU A 154 11.63 13.20 -1.20
CA GLU A 154 12.16 12.96 0.15
C GLU A 154 11.05 12.69 1.14
N GLN A 155 9.96 13.47 1.09
CA GLN A 155 8.77 13.24 1.91
C GLN A 155 8.12 11.90 1.57
N ALA A 156 8.04 11.54 0.28
CA ALA A 156 7.53 10.25 -0.15
C ALA A 156 8.41 9.10 0.37
N ALA A 157 9.73 9.24 0.33
CA ALA A 157 10.65 8.25 0.87
C ALA A 157 10.52 8.10 2.40
N ALA A 158 10.44 9.22 3.13
CA ALA A 158 10.24 9.21 4.59
C ALA A 158 8.92 8.54 4.97
N ARG A 159 7.83 8.84 4.25
CA ARG A 159 6.52 8.19 4.45
C ARG A 159 6.59 6.70 4.19
N ARG A 160 7.25 6.25 3.10
CA ARG A 160 7.42 4.82 2.83
C ARG A 160 8.13 4.10 3.96
N GLN A 161 9.20 4.70 4.47
CA GLN A 161 9.94 4.15 5.61
C GLN A 161 9.05 4.10 6.87
N ALA A 162 8.36 5.18 7.18
CA ALA A 162 7.46 5.25 8.34
C ALA A 162 6.33 4.22 8.26
N LEU A 163 5.74 4.00 7.07
CA LEU A 163 4.72 2.96 6.87
C LEU A 163 5.28 1.55 7.10
N ALA A 164 6.48 1.25 6.59
CA ALA A 164 7.13 -0.05 6.77
C ALA A 164 7.48 -0.30 8.24
N ASP A 165 7.99 0.71 8.94
CA ASP A 165 8.28 0.62 10.37
C ASP A 165 7.02 0.45 11.22
N CYS A 166 5.94 1.17 10.91
CA CYS A 166 4.65 0.97 11.56
C CYS A 166 4.13 -0.46 11.36
N GLU A 167 4.21 -1.01 10.15
CA GLU A 167 3.77 -2.38 9.87
C GLU A 167 4.59 -3.43 10.63
N ARG A 168 5.91 -3.26 10.69
CA ARG A 168 6.80 -4.10 11.49
C ARG A 168 6.41 -4.08 12.97
N LEU A 169 6.25 -2.89 13.54
CA LEU A 169 5.88 -2.71 14.94
C LEU A 169 4.47 -3.26 15.25
N GLU A 170 3.50 -3.08 14.36
CA GLU A 170 2.16 -3.67 14.49
C GLU A 170 2.21 -5.21 14.53
N GLY A 171 3.07 -5.81 13.71
CA GLY A 171 3.32 -7.26 13.74
C GLY A 171 3.92 -7.72 15.08
N GLU A 172 4.92 -7.02 15.61
CA GLU A 172 5.54 -7.31 16.90
C GLU A 172 4.56 -7.13 18.07
N ILE A 173 3.79 -6.04 18.08
CA ILE A 173 2.74 -5.77 19.07
C ILE A 173 1.69 -6.88 19.04
N SER A 174 1.25 -7.31 17.87
CA SER A 174 0.27 -8.39 17.73
C SER A 174 0.81 -9.71 18.29
N ARG A 175 2.07 -10.04 18.01
CA ARG A 175 2.74 -11.23 18.53
C ARG A 175 2.84 -11.20 20.06
N LEU A 176 3.31 -10.08 20.64
CA LEU A 176 3.44 -9.93 22.08
C LEU A 176 2.08 -9.96 22.78
N ARG A 177 1.02 -9.38 22.22
CA ARG A 177 -0.34 -9.49 22.75
C ARG A 177 -0.82 -10.93 22.78
N ALA A 178 -0.59 -11.69 21.69
CA ALA A 178 -0.95 -13.10 21.63
C ALA A 178 -0.14 -13.96 22.63
N GLN A 179 1.12 -13.59 22.88
CA GLN A 179 1.97 -14.23 23.90
C GLN A 179 1.49 -13.89 25.31
N GLY A 180 1.22 -12.62 25.61
CA GLY A 180 0.73 -12.16 26.92
C GLY A 180 -0.61 -12.76 27.31
N ALA A 181 -1.50 -12.98 26.32
CA ALA A 181 -2.80 -13.62 26.56
C ALA A 181 -2.68 -15.10 26.99
N LYS A 182 -1.56 -15.78 26.64
CA LYS A 182 -1.31 -17.18 26.99
C LYS A 182 -0.42 -17.34 28.23
N GLU A 183 0.27 -16.27 28.65
CA GLU A 183 1.21 -16.33 29.76
C GLU A 183 0.46 -16.37 31.09
N LYS A 184 0.87 -17.31 31.97
CA LYS A 184 0.26 -17.52 33.30
C LYS A 184 1.11 -16.96 34.44
N GLN A 185 2.41 -16.69 34.18
CA GLN A 185 3.32 -16.19 35.21
C GLN A 185 3.25 -14.65 35.26
N MET A 186 2.85 -14.12 36.42
CA MET A 186 2.70 -12.67 36.62
C MET A 186 3.97 -11.86 36.25
N ALA A 187 5.13 -12.35 36.66
CA ALA A 187 6.40 -11.64 36.34
C ALA A 187 6.63 -11.49 34.83
N ARG A 188 6.35 -12.54 34.06
CA ARG A 188 6.47 -12.50 32.58
C ARG A 188 5.38 -11.65 31.93
N GLN A 189 4.15 -11.63 32.49
CA GLN A 189 3.09 -10.74 32.01
C GLN A 189 3.49 -9.27 32.17
N VAL A 190 4.11 -8.92 33.31
CA VAL A 190 4.61 -7.56 33.56
C VAL A 190 5.70 -7.19 32.54
N GLU A 191 6.64 -8.09 32.26
CA GLU A 191 7.68 -7.87 31.28
C GLU A 191 7.12 -7.65 29.86
N ILE A 192 6.18 -8.50 29.42
CA ILE A 192 5.49 -8.36 28.12
C ILE A 192 4.75 -7.02 28.05
N ASN A 193 4.07 -6.59 29.12
CA ASN A 193 3.35 -5.33 29.15
C ASN A 193 4.30 -4.11 29.05
N LEU A 194 5.48 -4.17 29.66
CA LEU A 194 6.51 -3.13 29.51
C LEU A 194 7.03 -3.06 28.09
N GLN A 195 7.31 -4.19 27.44
CA GLN A 195 7.72 -4.26 26.04
C GLN A 195 6.61 -3.70 25.12
N LEU A 196 5.36 -4.07 25.34
CA LEU A 196 4.21 -3.54 24.58
C LEU A 196 4.10 -2.03 24.70
N LYS A 197 4.29 -1.47 25.91
CA LYS A 197 4.26 -0.03 26.15
C LYS A 197 5.36 0.69 25.35
N ALA A 198 6.58 0.14 25.34
CA ALA A 198 7.70 0.69 24.58
C ALA A 198 7.42 0.70 23.07
N LEU A 199 6.95 -0.43 22.50
CA LEU A 199 6.64 -0.51 21.06
C LEU A 199 5.47 0.40 20.65
N LEU A 200 4.47 0.57 21.51
CA LEU A 200 3.37 1.50 21.26
C LEU A 200 3.83 2.95 21.24
N ALA A 201 4.77 3.33 22.12
CA ALA A 201 5.36 4.67 22.14
C ALA A 201 6.21 4.90 20.88
N GLU A 202 7.05 3.93 20.48
CA GLU A 202 7.85 3.99 19.26
C GLU A 202 6.95 4.15 18.02
N ARG A 203 5.89 3.35 17.89
CA ARG A 203 4.92 3.46 16.80
C ARG A 203 4.28 4.85 16.75
N GLN A 204 3.95 5.44 17.90
CA GLN A 204 3.35 6.78 17.96
C GLN A 204 4.34 7.87 17.50
N GLN A 205 5.63 7.74 17.80
CA GLN A 205 6.66 8.65 17.30
C GLN A 205 6.80 8.55 15.78
N ILE A 206 6.83 7.32 15.23
CA ILE A 206 6.94 7.12 13.78
C ILE A 206 5.70 7.64 13.05
N ALA A 207 4.51 7.54 13.63
CA ALA A 207 3.28 8.04 13.03
C ALA A 207 3.28 9.56 12.75
N GLN A 208 4.21 10.33 13.34
CA GLN A 208 4.38 11.76 13.05
C GLN A 208 4.94 12.02 11.64
N TYR A 209 5.53 11.02 11.01
CA TYR A 209 6.08 11.11 9.65
C TYR A 209 5.10 10.61 8.58
N LEU A 210 3.86 10.24 8.95
CA LEU A 210 2.80 9.83 8.05
C LEU A 210 1.93 11.02 7.63
#